data_9c24458244e02063e5226bb2f1ebc7c4
#
_entry.id   9c24458244e02063e5226bb2f1ebc7c4
#
_cell.length_a   1.000
_cell.length_b   1.000
_cell.length_c   1.000
_cell.angle_alpha   90.00
_cell.angle_beta   90.00
_cell.angle_gamma   90.00
#
_symmetry.space_group_name_H-M   'P 1'
#
loop_
_entity.id
_entity.type
_entity.pdbx_description
1 polymer ?
#
loop_
_entity_poly.entity_id
_entity_poly.type
_entity_poly.pdbx_seq_one_letter_code
_entity_poly.pdbx_strand_id
1 'polypeptide(L)'
;MSQARTLLPAPLSDRFDTYREFSPAVPVWCITPEGLDRCIHRFYDTSPVSPSGRYVALTRLPAENRLPHEGEPAEIVVADLLTADWSVVASSRGWDTQLGAQAQWGRSDRELYFNDMDVDHWRPFGVRLDPFSGERTELGGTVYMVSPDGTKLASPCLLRTGLTQAGYGVVAPHVALPLNRFADENDGLYVTDAATGTCTLLVSFATIAEALPELRRSLERESGALYGFHVKWNPQGTRLMFVLRWRRAEGYGRREGSFRKNQVVTMNANGSDIRLALPAEVWAKGGHHPNWCPDGEHIIQNLNLFGTGLRFACYRYDGSELRALHPDVRGGGHPTLHPDNRHVLTDAYVREYAEYGDGTTPLRWIDIENGEETTLVRIRTAPIYEGSMDCLRVDPHPAWDRLHRRVVFNACPGRLRRVFLADLSHLL
;
A
#
# COMPACT_ATOMS: atom_id res chain seq x y z
N MET A 1 -12.98 24.32 -13.22
CA MET A 1 -11.83 25.22 -13.46
C MET A 1 -10.66 24.36 -13.90
N SER A 2 -10.15 24.58 -15.11
CA SER A 2 -9.06 23.82 -15.72
C SER A 2 -7.78 24.04 -14.90
N GLN A 3 -7.32 23.02 -14.17
CA GLN A 3 -5.97 23.05 -13.60
C GLN A 3 -4.98 23.02 -14.76
N ALA A 4 -4.12 24.02 -14.81
CA ALA A 4 -3.03 24.11 -15.77
C ALA A 4 -2.15 22.84 -15.65
N ARG A 5 -2.07 22.06 -16.71
CA ARG A 5 -1.16 20.93 -16.83
C ARG A 5 0.26 21.48 -16.77
N THR A 6 0.92 21.35 -15.63
CA THR A 6 2.34 21.63 -15.52
C THR A 6 3.08 20.42 -16.10
N LEU A 7 3.37 20.46 -17.39
CA LEU A 7 4.38 19.58 -18.02
C LEU A 7 5.71 19.95 -17.37
N LEU A 8 6.44 18.97 -16.87
CA LEU A 8 7.83 19.18 -16.42
C LEU A 8 8.63 19.71 -17.60
N PRO A 9 9.25 20.91 -17.53
CA PRO A 9 9.73 21.65 -18.69
C PRO A 9 11.05 21.13 -19.30
N ALA A 10 11.65 20.06 -18.75
CA ALA A 10 12.88 19.44 -19.28
C ALA A 10 12.90 17.95 -18.96
N PRO A 11 13.65 17.13 -19.74
CA PRO A 11 13.79 15.71 -19.47
C PRO A 11 14.38 15.45 -18.07
N LEU A 12 13.85 14.46 -17.39
CA LEU A 12 14.35 14.05 -16.06
C LEU A 12 15.82 13.60 -16.11
N SER A 13 16.29 13.16 -17.29
CA SER A 13 17.68 12.77 -17.56
C SER A 13 18.72 13.87 -17.31
N ASP A 14 18.31 15.14 -17.31
CA ASP A 14 19.23 16.25 -17.07
C ASP A 14 19.45 16.50 -15.56
N ARG A 15 18.68 15.80 -14.71
CA ARG A 15 18.63 16.03 -13.25
C ARG A 15 18.81 14.79 -12.41
N PHE A 16 18.40 13.64 -12.93
CA PHE A 16 18.44 12.37 -12.23
C PHE A 16 19.24 11.33 -13.01
N ASP A 17 19.93 10.46 -12.28
CA ASP A 17 20.66 9.35 -12.86
C ASP A 17 19.73 8.42 -13.60
N THR A 18 20.01 8.21 -14.88
CA THR A 18 19.26 7.27 -15.71
C THR A 18 19.68 5.85 -15.38
N TYR A 19 18.71 5.02 -15.02
CA TYR A 19 18.92 3.58 -14.85
C TYR A 19 19.01 2.90 -16.22
N ARG A 20 20.12 2.17 -16.47
CA ARG A 20 20.42 1.54 -17.76
C ARG A 20 20.71 0.05 -17.66
N GLU A 21 20.82 -0.50 -16.45
CA GLU A 21 21.07 -1.92 -16.26
C GLU A 21 19.94 -2.76 -16.87
N PHE A 22 20.30 -3.90 -17.45
CA PHE A 22 19.35 -4.82 -18.09
C PHE A 22 18.47 -4.23 -19.20
N SER A 23 18.86 -3.07 -19.77
CA SER A 23 18.18 -2.42 -20.90
C SER A 23 16.66 -2.26 -20.67
N PRO A 24 16.22 -1.38 -19.77
CA PRO A 24 14.79 -1.14 -19.52
C PRO A 24 14.03 -0.82 -20.82
N ALA A 25 12.81 -1.33 -20.94
CA ALA A 25 11.94 -1.06 -22.10
C ALA A 25 11.36 0.36 -22.12
N VAL A 26 11.46 1.07 -21.00
CA VAL A 26 10.98 2.44 -20.81
C VAL A 26 12.07 3.29 -20.17
N PRO A 27 12.05 4.63 -20.30
CA PRO A 27 12.94 5.51 -19.57
C PRO A 27 12.75 5.37 -18.06
N VAL A 28 13.85 5.21 -17.31
CA VAL A 28 13.86 5.03 -15.85
C VAL A 28 14.93 5.90 -15.21
N TRP A 29 14.56 6.58 -14.13
CA TRP A 29 15.47 7.44 -13.36
C TRP A 29 15.43 7.10 -11.88
N CYS A 30 16.58 7.18 -11.22
CA CYS A 30 16.67 7.14 -9.76
C CYS A 30 16.33 8.53 -9.21
N ILE A 31 15.15 8.69 -8.62
CA ILE A 31 14.68 9.99 -8.10
C ILE A 31 15.11 10.28 -6.65
N THR A 32 15.89 9.39 -6.06
CA THR A 32 16.61 9.63 -4.80
C THR A 32 18.08 9.88 -5.14
N PRO A 33 18.54 11.16 -5.23
CA PRO A 33 19.90 11.50 -5.60
C PRO A 33 20.93 11.02 -4.57
N GLU A 34 22.21 11.24 -4.85
CA GLU A 34 23.28 10.88 -3.93
C GLU A 34 23.07 11.52 -2.54
N GLY A 35 23.28 10.73 -1.47
CA GLY A 35 23.02 11.14 -0.09
C GLY A 35 21.57 10.94 0.39
N LEU A 36 20.63 10.69 -0.52
CA LEU A 36 19.25 10.31 -0.20
C LEU A 36 19.03 8.81 -0.46
N ASP A 37 19.49 8.00 0.45
CA ASP A 37 19.30 6.53 0.48
C ASP A 37 18.30 6.11 1.57
N ARG A 38 18.01 4.82 1.68
CA ARG A 38 17.08 4.19 2.63
C ARG A 38 15.66 4.70 2.52
N CYS A 39 15.29 5.19 1.34
CA CYS A 39 13.98 5.74 1.07
C CYS A 39 13.04 4.69 0.49
N ILE A 40 11.78 4.79 0.89
CA ILE A 40 10.65 4.10 0.27
C ILE A 40 9.51 5.09 0.05
N HIS A 41 8.74 4.88 -1.01
CA HIS A 41 7.39 5.44 -1.08
C HIS A 41 6.41 4.50 -0.40
N ARG A 42 5.16 4.93 -0.18
CA ARG A 42 4.18 4.20 0.59
C ARG A 42 3.84 2.82 -0.02
N PHE A 43 2.90 2.76 -0.95
CA PHE A 43 2.32 1.51 -1.47
C PHE A 43 1.82 1.71 -2.89
N TYR A 44 1.53 0.64 -3.61
CA TYR A 44 1.14 0.67 -5.02
C TYR A 44 -0.26 1.24 -5.30
N ASP A 45 -1.09 1.42 -4.28
CA ASP A 45 -2.51 1.84 -4.39
C ASP A 45 -2.74 3.35 -4.23
N THR A 46 -1.67 4.11 -4.01
CA THR A 46 -1.75 5.56 -3.80
C THR A 46 -0.56 6.23 -4.47
N SER A 47 -0.81 7.29 -5.25
CA SER A 47 0.25 8.04 -5.90
C SER A 47 1.17 8.70 -4.88
N PRO A 48 2.49 8.44 -4.88
CA PRO A 48 3.46 9.20 -4.10
C PRO A 48 3.76 10.57 -4.72
N VAL A 49 3.32 10.80 -5.97
CA VAL A 49 3.50 12.06 -6.69
C VAL A 49 2.41 13.04 -6.30
N SER A 50 2.80 14.28 -6.03
CA SER A 50 1.90 15.36 -5.63
C SER A 50 0.90 15.74 -6.72
N PRO A 51 -0.19 16.47 -6.39
CA PRO A 51 -1.21 16.89 -7.35
C PRO A 51 -0.70 17.67 -8.56
N SER A 52 0.35 18.49 -8.38
CA SER A 52 1.00 19.21 -9.51
C SER A 52 1.86 18.30 -10.41
N GLY A 53 2.20 17.10 -9.95
CA GLY A 53 3.15 16.20 -10.63
C GLY A 53 4.62 16.53 -10.34
N ARG A 54 4.90 17.51 -9.45
CA ARG A 54 6.25 18.02 -9.20
C ARG A 54 6.97 17.32 -8.03
N TYR A 55 6.26 17.02 -6.94
CA TYR A 55 6.90 16.52 -5.71
C TYR A 55 6.60 15.04 -5.48
N VAL A 56 7.53 14.34 -4.85
CA VAL A 56 7.35 12.95 -4.41
C VAL A 56 7.53 12.86 -2.90
N ALA A 57 6.55 12.27 -2.22
CA ALA A 57 6.60 12.04 -0.78
C ALA A 57 7.21 10.66 -0.47
N LEU A 58 8.21 10.64 0.41
CA LEU A 58 8.98 9.46 0.78
C LEU A 58 9.11 9.35 2.31
N THR A 59 9.36 8.13 2.77
CA THR A 59 9.87 7.87 4.12
C THR A 59 11.29 7.38 4.03
N ARG A 60 12.22 8.05 4.73
CA ARG A 60 13.62 7.61 4.86
C ARG A 60 13.79 6.84 6.16
N LEU A 61 14.14 5.57 6.04
CA LEU A 61 14.29 4.66 7.16
C LEU A 61 15.62 4.93 7.91
N PRO A 62 15.65 4.74 9.24
CA PRO A 62 16.87 4.98 10.02
C PRO A 62 17.98 3.97 9.73
N ALA A 63 17.63 2.75 9.29
CA ALA A 63 18.58 1.68 9.01
C ALA A 63 18.12 0.76 7.88
N GLU A 64 19.07 0.10 7.20
CA GLU A 64 18.83 -0.91 6.15
C GLU A 64 18.97 -2.35 6.63
N ASN A 65 19.81 -2.58 7.60
CA ASN A 65 20.38 -3.89 7.90
C ASN A 65 19.99 -4.44 9.27
N ARG A 66 19.02 -3.83 9.91
CA ARG A 66 18.46 -4.28 11.19
C ARG A 66 16.96 -3.99 11.30
N LEU A 67 16.30 -4.69 12.20
CA LEU A 67 14.93 -4.35 12.57
C LEU A 67 14.87 -2.97 13.24
N PRO A 68 13.77 -2.23 13.07
CA PRO A 68 13.56 -0.96 13.75
C PRO A 68 13.44 -1.18 15.25
N HIS A 69 13.91 -0.20 16.02
CA HIS A 69 13.64 -0.13 17.46
C HIS A 69 12.28 0.54 17.72
N GLU A 70 11.67 0.18 18.84
CA GLU A 70 10.42 0.77 19.28
C GLU A 70 10.56 2.28 19.48
N GLY A 71 9.67 3.08 18.88
CA GLY A 71 9.73 4.54 18.95
C GLY A 71 10.90 5.20 18.22
N GLU A 72 11.67 4.46 17.42
CA GLU A 72 12.74 5.02 16.59
C GLU A 72 12.17 5.92 15.50
N PRO A 73 12.73 7.14 15.29
CA PRO A 73 12.22 8.04 14.26
C PRO A 73 12.71 7.67 12.87
N ALA A 74 11.79 7.77 11.89
CA ALA A 74 12.08 7.87 10.48
C ALA A 74 11.88 9.32 9.99
N GLU A 75 12.38 9.66 8.82
CA GLU A 75 12.26 10.99 8.25
C GLU A 75 11.20 11.01 7.14
N ILE A 76 10.39 12.05 7.11
CA ILE A 76 9.50 12.36 6.00
C ILE A 76 10.21 13.28 5.05
N VAL A 77 10.36 12.82 3.80
CA VAL A 77 11.14 13.52 2.77
C VAL A 77 10.23 13.93 1.63
N VAL A 78 10.45 15.12 1.12
CA VAL A 78 9.87 15.60 -0.15
C VAL A 78 11.00 15.80 -1.14
N ALA A 79 10.92 15.10 -2.27
CA ALA A 79 11.83 15.25 -3.41
C ALA A 79 11.14 16.08 -4.51
N ASP A 80 11.86 17.04 -5.09
CA ASP A 80 11.37 17.90 -6.17
C ASP A 80 11.85 17.36 -7.52
N LEU A 81 10.93 16.87 -8.34
CA LEU A 81 11.24 16.35 -9.68
C LEU A 81 11.70 17.44 -10.67
N LEU A 82 11.45 18.71 -10.36
CA LEU A 82 11.83 19.82 -11.21
C LEU A 82 13.28 20.28 -10.99
N THR A 83 13.78 20.24 -9.75
CA THR A 83 15.12 20.75 -9.40
C THR A 83 16.09 19.64 -8.99
N ALA A 84 15.60 18.43 -8.72
CA ALA A 84 16.28 17.32 -8.05
C ALA A 84 16.71 17.62 -6.60
N ASP A 85 16.23 18.71 -6.03
CA ASP A 85 16.41 19.00 -4.61
C ASP A 85 15.52 18.09 -3.76
N TRP A 86 15.92 17.90 -2.52
CA TRP A 86 15.11 17.20 -1.54
C TRP A 86 15.25 17.84 -0.15
N SER A 87 14.23 17.67 0.67
CA SER A 87 14.25 18.15 2.05
C SER A 87 13.58 17.17 3.00
N VAL A 88 14.11 17.09 4.22
CA VAL A 88 13.43 16.47 5.34
C VAL A 88 12.41 17.49 5.87
N VAL A 89 11.14 17.19 5.74
CA VAL A 89 10.04 18.11 6.12
C VAL A 89 9.46 17.77 7.49
N ALA A 90 9.67 16.55 7.99
CA ALA A 90 9.24 16.11 9.31
C ALA A 90 10.02 14.87 9.77
N SER A 91 9.82 14.51 11.05
CA SER A 91 10.18 13.22 11.62
C SER A 91 8.90 12.49 12.06
N SER A 92 8.92 11.16 12.04
CA SER A 92 7.81 10.31 12.44
C SER A 92 8.29 9.12 13.27
N ARG A 93 7.56 8.78 14.32
CA ARG A 93 7.68 7.51 15.06
C ARG A 93 6.53 6.55 14.77
N GLY A 94 5.56 6.96 13.94
CA GLY A 94 4.40 6.18 13.52
C GLY A 94 4.60 5.51 12.15
N TRP A 95 5.64 4.70 11.99
CA TRP A 95 6.03 4.11 10.70
C TRP A 95 6.29 2.60 10.79
N ASP A 96 6.33 1.97 9.65
CA ASP A 96 6.71 0.57 9.45
C ASP A 96 7.74 0.40 8.32
N THR A 97 8.24 -0.83 8.12
CA THR A 97 9.31 -1.10 7.16
C THR A 97 8.81 -1.34 5.73
N GLN A 98 7.50 -1.53 5.53
CA GLN A 98 6.91 -1.82 4.22
C GLN A 98 6.20 -0.61 3.59
N LEU A 99 5.55 0.21 4.40
CA LEU A 99 4.75 1.35 3.94
C LEU A 99 5.29 2.70 4.45
N GLY A 100 6.38 2.68 5.23
CA GLY A 100 6.90 3.87 5.88
C GLY A 100 5.89 4.48 6.86
N ALA A 101 5.89 5.79 6.96
CA ALA A 101 4.93 6.54 7.78
C ALA A 101 3.58 6.77 7.05
N GLN A 102 3.28 6.03 5.97
CA GLN A 102 2.09 6.20 5.12
C GLN A 102 2.02 7.59 4.46
N ALA A 103 3.18 8.19 4.13
CA ALA A 103 3.25 9.52 3.54
C ALA A 103 2.51 9.58 2.20
N GLN A 104 1.53 10.48 2.09
CA GLN A 104 0.69 10.63 0.90
C GLN A 104 0.12 12.05 0.79
N TRP A 105 -0.13 12.48 -0.44
CA TRP A 105 -0.64 13.80 -0.74
C TRP A 105 -2.17 13.88 -0.65
N GLY A 106 -2.66 15.02 -0.16
CA GLY A 106 -4.06 15.38 -0.22
C GLY A 106 -4.46 16.05 -1.56
N ARG A 107 -5.25 17.12 -1.49
CA ARG A 107 -5.79 17.83 -2.65
C ARG A 107 -4.80 18.78 -3.34
N SER A 108 -3.76 19.16 -2.63
CA SER A 108 -2.75 20.12 -3.11
C SER A 108 -1.35 19.70 -2.66
N ASP A 109 -0.33 20.32 -3.25
CA ASP A 109 1.08 20.14 -2.84
C ASP A 109 1.35 20.67 -1.42
N ARG A 110 0.40 21.38 -0.81
CA ARG A 110 0.47 21.89 0.56
C ARG A 110 -0.22 20.99 1.58
N GLU A 111 -0.74 19.84 1.16
CA GLU A 111 -1.41 18.89 2.04
C GLU A 111 -0.69 17.56 1.98
N LEU A 112 0.28 17.36 2.86
CA LEU A 112 0.97 16.08 3.06
C LEU A 112 0.44 15.41 4.32
N TYR A 113 -0.01 14.17 4.21
CA TYR A 113 -0.48 13.35 5.33
C TYR A 113 0.53 12.25 5.62
N PHE A 114 0.77 11.98 6.89
CA PHE A 114 1.56 10.83 7.37
C PHE A 114 1.15 10.48 8.80
N ASN A 115 1.67 9.38 9.34
CA ASN A 115 1.46 9.02 10.73
C ASN A 115 2.64 9.45 11.59
N ASP A 116 2.37 9.70 12.87
CA ASP A 116 3.35 9.85 13.94
C ASP A 116 2.85 9.09 15.17
N MET A 117 3.61 9.07 16.25
CA MET A 117 3.26 8.34 17.46
C MET A 117 3.72 9.08 18.73
N ASP A 118 2.80 9.23 19.67
CA ASP A 118 3.07 9.56 21.05
C ASP A 118 3.67 8.31 21.73
N VAL A 119 4.98 8.31 21.96
CA VAL A 119 5.70 7.16 22.50
C VAL A 119 5.54 7.02 24.03
N ASP A 120 5.09 8.05 24.72
CA ASP A 120 4.84 7.99 26.16
C ASP A 120 3.58 7.14 26.44
N HIS A 121 2.63 7.16 25.50
CA HIS A 121 1.37 6.41 25.58
C HIS A 121 1.23 5.34 24.49
N TRP A 122 2.19 5.20 23.60
CA TRP A 122 2.15 4.31 22.43
C TRP A 122 0.89 4.51 21.58
N ARG A 123 0.53 5.78 21.37
CA ARG A 123 -0.67 6.17 20.64
C ARG A 123 -0.30 6.74 19.27
N PRO A 124 -0.49 5.99 18.18
CA PRO A 124 -0.30 6.52 16.84
C PRO A 124 -1.43 7.49 16.44
N PHE A 125 -1.08 8.51 15.69
CA PHE A 125 -2.00 9.53 15.18
C PHE A 125 -1.58 10.00 13.79
N GLY A 126 -2.50 10.56 13.03
CA GLY A 126 -2.24 11.18 11.74
C GLY A 126 -1.73 12.61 11.89
N VAL A 127 -0.99 13.05 10.92
CA VAL A 127 -0.49 14.42 10.78
C VAL A 127 -0.89 14.96 9.43
N ARG A 128 -1.40 16.20 9.38
CA ARG A 128 -1.48 17.02 8.18
C ARG A 128 -0.39 18.07 8.25
N LEU A 129 0.44 18.15 7.21
CA LEU A 129 1.57 19.07 7.11
C LEU A 129 1.52 19.86 5.81
N ASP A 130 1.72 21.16 5.88
CA ASP A 130 2.17 21.93 4.73
C ASP A 130 3.71 21.85 4.67
N PRO A 131 4.30 21.11 3.71
CA PRO A 131 5.74 20.89 3.68
C PRO A 131 6.56 22.14 3.36
N PHE A 132 5.95 23.23 2.93
CA PHE A 132 6.63 24.47 2.56
C PHE A 132 6.59 25.53 3.66
N SER A 133 5.51 25.61 4.44
CA SER A 133 5.43 26.52 5.59
C SER A 133 5.81 25.85 6.92
N GLY A 134 5.78 24.51 6.99
CA GLY A 134 5.95 23.77 8.22
C GLY A 134 4.71 23.75 9.12
N GLU A 135 3.57 24.30 8.66
CA GLU A 135 2.32 24.26 9.41
C GLU A 135 1.85 22.81 9.59
N ARG A 136 1.73 22.38 10.85
CA ARG A 136 1.40 21.01 11.24
C ARG A 136 0.13 20.96 12.07
N THR A 137 -0.77 20.03 11.75
CA THR A 137 -1.96 19.72 12.52
C THR A 137 -1.97 18.22 12.88
N GLU A 138 -2.13 17.91 14.16
CA GLU A 138 -2.38 16.55 14.62
C GLU A 138 -3.83 16.17 14.40
N LEU A 139 -4.07 14.93 13.98
CA LEU A 139 -5.39 14.37 13.72
C LEU A 139 -5.74 13.35 14.79
N GLY A 140 -7.03 13.20 15.09
CA GLY A 140 -7.52 12.27 16.11
C GLY A 140 -7.38 10.78 15.74
N GLY A 141 -7.17 10.45 14.46
CA GLY A 141 -6.96 9.09 13.99
C GLY A 141 -5.75 8.95 13.08
N THR A 142 -5.35 7.71 12.80
CA THR A 142 -4.25 7.41 11.88
C THR A 142 -4.68 7.51 10.41
N VAL A 143 -3.70 7.57 9.52
CA VAL A 143 -3.87 7.61 8.07
C VAL A 143 -3.40 6.28 7.48
N TYR A 144 -4.30 5.53 6.87
CA TYR A 144 -3.93 4.46 5.95
C TYR A 144 -4.13 4.91 4.50
N MET A 145 -5.28 5.48 4.14
CA MET A 145 -5.53 6.02 2.81
C MET A 145 -6.36 7.30 2.87
N VAL A 146 -5.92 8.33 2.16
CA VAL A 146 -6.66 9.59 1.95
C VAL A 146 -7.73 9.35 0.90
N SER A 147 -8.94 9.87 1.09
CA SER A 147 -10.02 9.78 0.08
C SER A 147 -9.63 10.55 -1.20
N PRO A 148 -10.13 10.16 -2.37
CA PRO A 148 -9.80 10.81 -3.65
C PRO A 148 -10.09 12.32 -3.67
N ASP A 149 -11.11 12.76 -2.94
CA ASP A 149 -11.46 14.18 -2.76
C ASP A 149 -10.65 14.87 -1.65
N GLY A 150 -9.79 14.13 -0.93
CA GLY A 150 -8.94 14.64 0.15
C GLY A 150 -9.67 15.10 1.40
N THR A 151 -10.96 14.79 1.54
CA THR A 151 -11.78 15.26 2.68
C THR A 151 -11.78 14.32 3.87
N LYS A 152 -11.42 13.05 3.66
CA LYS A 152 -11.44 11.99 4.68
C LYS A 152 -10.19 11.12 4.63
N LEU A 153 -9.88 10.54 5.76
CA LEU A 153 -8.77 9.59 5.94
C LEU A 153 -9.35 8.30 6.52
N ALA A 154 -9.10 7.18 5.88
CA ALA A 154 -9.53 5.88 6.40
C ALA A 154 -8.32 5.10 6.95
N SER A 155 -8.51 4.37 8.05
CA SER A 155 -7.46 3.56 8.67
C SER A 155 -8.03 2.40 9.49
N PRO A 156 -7.36 1.23 9.53
CA PRO A 156 -7.51 0.29 10.63
C PRO A 156 -6.77 0.80 11.87
N CYS A 157 -6.83 0.10 12.97
CA CYS A 157 -5.93 0.33 14.10
C CYS A 157 -4.51 -0.10 13.73
N LEU A 158 -3.60 0.85 13.48
CA LEU A 158 -2.22 0.56 13.05
C LEU A 158 -1.39 -0.16 14.12
N LEU A 159 -1.67 0.04 15.40
CA LEU A 159 -1.06 -0.76 16.48
C LEU A 159 -1.34 -2.25 16.30
N ARG A 160 -2.58 -2.60 15.96
CA ARG A 160 -3.02 -3.99 15.80
C ARG A 160 -2.66 -4.59 14.45
N THR A 161 -2.43 -3.77 13.43
CA THR A 161 -2.03 -4.24 12.10
C THR A 161 -0.73 -5.04 12.17
N GLY A 162 0.27 -4.57 12.89
CA GLY A 162 1.56 -5.25 13.10
C GLY A 162 1.44 -6.63 13.75
N LEU A 163 0.39 -6.88 14.54
CA LEU A 163 0.10 -8.19 15.13
C LEU A 163 -0.28 -9.24 14.11
N THR A 164 -0.79 -8.81 12.96
CA THR A 164 -1.22 -9.71 11.88
C THR A 164 -0.15 -9.98 10.85
N GLN A 165 0.80 -9.06 10.71
CA GLN A 165 1.95 -9.22 9.80
C GLN A 165 3.08 -8.27 10.23
N ALA A 166 4.25 -8.84 10.47
CA ALA A 166 5.44 -8.07 10.77
C ALA A 166 5.83 -7.17 9.58
N GLY A 167 6.30 -5.94 9.87
CA GLY A 167 6.67 -4.94 8.87
C GLY A 167 5.55 -4.00 8.44
N TYR A 168 4.34 -4.18 9.01
CA TYR A 168 3.17 -3.32 8.75
C TYR A 168 2.62 -2.73 10.05
N GLY A 169 1.95 -1.58 9.93
CA GLY A 169 1.34 -0.87 11.04
C GLY A 169 2.27 0.17 11.64
N VAL A 170 2.63 0.04 12.90
CA VAL A 170 3.63 0.87 13.60
C VAL A 170 4.48 0.00 14.51
N VAL A 171 5.72 0.43 14.77
CA VAL A 171 6.66 -0.28 15.64
C VAL A 171 6.44 0.18 17.07
N ALA A 172 5.82 -0.67 17.88
CA ALA A 172 5.53 -0.42 19.30
C ALA A 172 5.84 -1.66 20.16
N PRO A 173 6.09 -1.49 21.47
CA PRO A 173 6.31 -2.60 22.39
C PRO A 173 5.13 -3.57 22.38
N HIS A 174 5.42 -4.87 22.41
CA HIS A 174 4.36 -5.89 22.41
C HIS A 174 3.37 -5.72 23.56
N VAL A 175 3.82 -5.24 24.72
CA VAL A 175 2.97 -4.99 25.90
C VAL A 175 2.00 -3.82 25.72
N ALA A 176 2.26 -2.94 24.76
CA ALA A 176 1.37 -1.81 24.45
C ALA A 176 0.26 -2.19 23.45
N LEU A 177 0.28 -3.43 22.91
CA LEU A 177 -0.62 -3.83 21.85
C LEU A 177 -1.93 -4.41 22.43
N PRO A 178 -3.06 -3.72 22.26
CA PRO A 178 -4.34 -4.24 22.73
C PRO A 178 -4.82 -5.38 21.83
N LEU A 179 -5.30 -6.47 22.46
CA LEU A 179 -5.79 -7.64 21.76
C LEU A 179 -7.30 -7.57 21.56
N ASN A 180 -7.75 -7.85 20.35
CA ASN A 180 -9.17 -8.01 20.07
C ASN A 180 -9.69 -9.36 20.58
N ARG A 181 -10.96 -9.39 20.90
CA ARG A 181 -11.71 -10.61 21.24
C ARG A 181 -12.83 -10.80 20.23
N PHE A 182 -12.84 -11.95 19.53
CA PHE A 182 -13.85 -12.26 18.54
C PHE A 182 -14.06 -11.12 17.53
N ALA A 183 -15.29 -10.61 17.40
CA ALA A 183 -15.62 -9.43 16.62
C ALA A 183 -15.79 -8.24 17.59
N ASP A 184 -14.70 -7.53 17.85
CA ASP A 184 -14.65 -6.47 18.87
C ASP A 184 -15.57 -5.29 18.49
N GLU A 185 -16.33 -4.77 19.45
CA GLU A 185 -17.23 -3.62 19.24
C GLU A 185 -16.49 -2.28 19.25
N ASN A 186 -15.28 -2.24 19.81
CA ASN A 186 -14.47 -1.03 19.98
C ASN A 186 -13.31 -0.94 18.99
N ASP A 187 -13.22 -1.87 18.02
CA ASP A 187 -12.25 -1.84 16.94
C ASP A 187 -12.90 -2.15 15.59
N GLY A 188 -12.30 -1.65 14.51
CA GLY A 188 -12.83 -1.80 13.17
C GLY A 188 -12.18 -0.87 12.17
N LEU A 189 -13.01 -0.22 11.37
CA LEU A 189 -12.61 0.78 10.39
C LEU A 189 -12.88 2.19 10.94
N TYR A 190 -11.82 2.99 11.00
CA TYR A 190 -11.87 4.38 11.46
C TYR A 190 -11.83 5.33 10.27
N VAL A 191 -12.57 6.44 10.39
CA VAL A 191 -12.53 7.55 9.44
C VAL A 191 -12.29 8.84 10.18
N THR A 192 -11.32 9.62 9.70
CA THR A 192 -10.99 10.94 10.21
C THR A 192 -11.39 12.00 9.20
N ASP A 193 -12.09 13.04 9.64
CA ASP A 193 -12.35 14.23 8.83
C ASP A 193 -11.07 15.05 8.69
N ALA A 194 -10.65 15.31 7.46
CA ALA A 194 -9.37 15.96 7.18
C ALA A 194 -9.33 17.43 7.61
N ALA A 195 -10.48 18.11 7.68
CA ALA A 195 -10.54 19.53 8.05
C ALA A 195 -10.54 19.72 9.57
N THR A 196 -11.35 18.92 10.28
CA THR A 196 -11.51 19.05 11.74
C THR A 196 -10.53 18.19 12.55
N GLY A 197 -9.94 17.16 11.90
CA GLY A 197 -9.13 16.14 12.58
C GLY A 197 -9.95 15.15 13.43
N THR A 198 -11.28 15.25 13.44
CA THR A 198 -12.13 14.38 14.25
C THR A 198 -12.14 12.95 13.69
N CYS A 199 -11.75 11.99 14.52
CA CYS A 199 -11.76 10.56 14.20
C CYS A 199 -12.99 9.87 14.77
N THR A 200 -13.61 9.01 13.99
CA THR A 200 -14.74 8.18 14.40
C THR A 200 -14.53 6.73 14.00
N LEU A 201 -15.01 5.80 14.82
CA LEU A 201 -15.17 4.40 14.42
C LEU A 201 -16.38 4.32 13.47
N LEU A 202 -16.11 4.24 12.18
CA LEU A 202 -17.15 4.20 11.15
C LEU A 202 -17.97 2.91 11.24
N VAL A 203 -17.28 1.77 11.35
CA VAL A 203 -17.90 0.45 11.48
C VAL A 203 -17.03 -0.43 12.37
N SER A 204 -17.62 -1.03 13.40
CA SER A 204 -16.92 -1.99 14.27
C SER A 204 -16.86 -3.39 13.66
N PHE A 205 -15.98 -4.25 14.15
CA PHE A 205 -15.97 -5.66 13.76
C PHE A 205 -17.26 -6.36 14.16
N ALA A 206 -17.87 -5.98 15.29
CA ALA A 206 -19.18 -6.50 15.70
C ALA A 206 -20.26 -6.18 14.66
N THR A 207 -20.35 -4.92 14.23
CA THR A 207 -21.29 -4.51 13.17
C THR A 207 -21.07 -5.26 11.85
N ILE A 208 -19.79 -5.46 11.45
CA ILE A 208 -19.46 -6.24 10.26
C ILE A 208 -19.92 -7.70 10.41
N ALA A 209 -19.68 -8.32 11.57
CA ALA A 209 -20.08 -9.71 11.82
C ALA A 209 -21.62 -9.87 11.89
N GLU A 210 -22.34 -8.88 12.39
CA GLU A 210 -23.80 -8.86 12.37
C GLU A 210 -24.37 -8.73 10.96
N ALA A 211 -23.78 -7.86 10.14
CA ALA A 211 -24.18 -7.67 8.74
C ALA A 211 -23.88 -8.89 7.86
N LEU A 212 -22.89 -9.72 8.24
CA LEU A 212 -22.39 -10.88 7.48
C LEU A 212 -22.54 -12.18 8.27
N PRO A 213 -23.74 -12.81 8.30
CA PRO A 213 -24.00 -14.01 9.10
C PRO A 213 -23.06 -15.19 8.78
N GLU A 214 -22.58 -15.31 7.54
CA GLU A 214 -21.63 -16.36 7.14
C GLU A 214 -20.27 -16.16 7.78
N LEU A 215 -19.78 -14.93 7.78
CA LEU A 215 -18.57 -14.55 8.50
C LEU A 215 -18.72 -14.87 10.00
N ARG A 216 -19.80 -14.42 10.62
CA ARG A 216 -20.09 -14.67 12.04
C ARG A 216 -20.06 -16.16 12.38
N ARG A 217 -20.78 -17.01 11.62
CA ARG A 217 -20.76 -18.47 11.80
C ARG A 217 -19.37 -19.09 11.66
N SER A 218 -18.54 -18.57 10.74
CA SER A 218 -17.15 -19.03 10.59
C SER A 218 -16.31 -18.67 11.82
N LEU A 219 -16.50 -17.49 12.40
CA LEU A 219 -15.79 -17.04 13.60
C LEU A 219 -16.19 -17.81 14.87
N GLU A 220 -17.48 -18.12 15.02
CA GLU A 220 -18.02 -18.86 16.19
C GLU A 220 -17.47 -20.28 16.32
N ARG A 221 -17.01 -20.89 15.22
CA ARG A 221 -16.45 -22.25 15.22
C ARG A 221 -15.02 -22.34 15.73
N GLU A 222 -14.31 -21.23 15.80
CA GLU A 222 -12.89 -21.20 16.09
C GLU A 222 -12.55 -20.09 17.09
N SER A 223 -11.73 -20.41 18.10
CA SER A 223 -11.22 -19.40 19.03
C SER A 223 -10.30 -18.42 18.28
N GLY A 224 -10.56 -17.10 18.36
CA GLY A 224 -9.77 -16.08 17.69
C GLY A 224 -10.45 -14.72 17.65
N ALA A 225 -9.88 -13.79 16.90
CA ALA A 225 -10.39 -12.45 16.76
C ALA A 225 -10.15 -11.84 15.38
N LEU A 226 -10.98 -10.87 15.01
CA LEU A 226 -10.85 -10.05 13.81
C LEU A 226 -9.87 -8.90 14.05
N TYR A 227 -9.11 -8.59 13.01
CA TYR A 227 -8.20 -7.45 12.91
C TYR A 227 -8.30 -6.81 11.53
N GLY A 228 -8.12 -5.51 11.46
CA GLY A 228 -8.01 -4.77 10.21
C GLY A 228 -6.61 -4.83 9.63
N PHE A 229 -6.52 -4.78 8.30
CA PHE A 229 -5.25 -4.72 7.60
C PHE A 229 -5.21 -3.59 6.56
N HIS A 230 -5.62 -3.81 5.32
CA HIS A 230 -5.67 -2.77 4.30
C HIS A 230 -7.06 -2.13 4.24
N VAL A 231 -7.08 -0.80 4.12
CA VAL A 231 -8.30 -0.02 3.86
C VAL A 231 -8.08 0.79 2.60
N LYS A 232 -9.00 0.70 1.63
CA LYS A 232 -8.86 1.42 0.36
C LYS A 232 -10.18 2.06 -0.06
N TRP A 233 -10.13 3.36 -0.33
CA TRP A 233 -11.19 4.05 -1.05
C TRP A 233 -11.24 3.57 -2.50
N ASN A 234 -12.43 3.43 -3.07
CA ASN A 234 -12.53 3.29 -4.52
C ASN A 234 -12.19 4.63 -5.21
N PRO A 235 -11.86 4.64 -6.50
CA PRO A 235 -11.48 5.86 -7.23
C PRO A 235 -12.49 7.00 -7.15
N GLN A 236 -13.78 6.70 -6.95
CA GLN A 236 -14.86 7.67 -6.83
C GLN A 236 -15.08 8.18 -5.40
N GLY A 237 -14.41 7.60 -4.40
CA GLY A 237 -14.59 7.97 -2.99
C GLY A 237 -15.95 7.58 -2.38
N THR A 238 -16.70 6.71 -3.05
CA THR A 238 -18.06 6.31 -2.67
C THR A 238 -18.13 5.00 -1.89
N ARG A 239 -17.10 4.18 -1.99
CA ARG A 239 -16.99 2.88 -1.30
C ARG A 239 -15.60 2.70 -0.67
N LEU A 240 -15.59 1.87 0.37
CA LEU A 240 -14.40 1.39 1.05
C LEU A 240 -14.26 -0.12 0.85
N MET A 241 -13.05 -0.58 0.62
CA MET A 241 -12.63 -1.96 0.74
C MET A 241 -11.84 -2.11 2.03
N PHE A 242 -12.12 -3.15 2.79
CA PHE A 242 -11.45 -3.45 4.04
C PHE A 242 -10.99 -4.91 4.05
N VAL A 243 -9.69 -5.12 4.15
CA VAL A 243 -9.12 -6.46 4.32
C VAL A 243 -9.20 -6.83 5.80
N LEU A 244 -10.02 -7.83 6.10
CA LEU A 244 -10.14 -8.40 7.44
C LEU A 244 -9.21 -9.60 7.58
N ARG A 245 -8.60 -9.69 8.74
CA ARG A 245 -7.76 -10.83 9.16
C ARG A 245 -8.32 -11.43 10.43
N TRP A 246 -8.73 -12.68 10.35
CA TRP A 246 -8.98 -13.46 11.54
C TRP A 246 -7.69 -14.13 11.99
N ARG A 247 -7.41 -14.07 13.29
CA ARG A 247 -6.29 -14.77 13.90
C ARG A 247 -6.76 -15.63 15.05
N ARG A 248 -6.23 -16.85 15.12
CA ARG A 248 -6.45 -17.76 16.24
C ARG A 248 -5.75 -17.25 17.50
N ALA A 249 -6.39 -17.36 18.67
CA ALA A 249 -5.84 -16.85 19.93
C ALA A 249 -4.47 -17.49 20.28
N GLU A 250 -4.30 -18.78 20.01
CA GLU A 250 -3.07 -19.54 20.28
C GLU A 250 -1.91 -19.22 19.33
N GLY A 251 -2.19 -18.60 18.19
CA GLY A 251 -1.18 -18.17 17.20
C GLY A 251 -0.57 -16.80 17.46
N TYR A 252 -0.85 -16.20 18.59
CA TYR A 252 -0.40 -14.87 18.92
C TYR A 252 1.12 -14.81 19.11
N GLY A 253 1.79 -13.97 18.33
CA GLY A 253 3.25 -13.84 18.34
C GLY A 253 4.02 -14.87 17.48
N ARG A 254 3.37 -15.86 16.86
CA ARG A 254 4.00 -16.80 15.94
C ARG A 254 3.72 -16.43 14.48
N ARG A 255 4.76 -16.48 13.64
CA ARG A 255 4.75 -16.10 12.20
C ARG A 255 4.11 -17.12 11.26
N GLU A 256 3.36 -18.11 11.73
CA GLU A 256 2.87 -19.19 10.89
C GLU A 256 1.54 -18.86 10.21
N GLY A 257 1.51 -18.92 8.88
CA GLY A 257 0.34 -18.61 8.03
C GLY A 257 -0.90 -19.46 8.28
N SER A 258 -0.75 -20.66 8.92
CA SER A 258 -1.84 -21.56 9.29
C SER A 258 -2.82 -20.99 10.33
N PHE A 259 -2.46 -19.92 11.01
CA PHE A 259 -3.28 -19.31 12.06
C PHE A 259 -4.00 -18.03 11.61
N ARG A 260 -3.97 -17.69 10.33
CA ARG A 260 -4.56 -16.47 9.78
C ARG A 260 -5.50 -16.79 8.62
N LYS A 261 -6.69 -16.21 8.64
CA LYS A 261 -7.61 -16.18 7.50
C LYS A 261 -7.79 -14.75 7.03
N ASN A 262 -7.79 -14.54 5.73
CA ASN A 262 -8.00 -13.23 5.11
C ASN A 262 -9.32 -13.24 4.33
N GLN A 263 -9.98 -12.10 4.28
CA GLN A 263 -11.18 -11.87 3.49
C GLN A 263 -11.30 -10.39 3.12
N VAL A 264 -12.06 -10.09 2.10
CA VAL A 264 -12.34 -8.73 1.66
C VAL A 264 -13.78 -8.41 1.95
N VAL A 265 -13.99 -7.32 2.69
CA VAL A 265 -15.29 -6.71 2.93
C VAL A 265 -15.33 -5.36 2.24
N THR A 266 -16.44 -5.00 1.65
CA THR A 266 -16.68 -3.66 1.11
C THR A 266 -17.90 -3.03 1.76
N MET A 267 -17.97 -1.71 1.72
CA MET A 267 -19.08 -0.93 2.23
C MET A 267 -19.15 0.44 1.57
N ASN A 268 -20.28 1.10 1.63
CA ASN A 268 -20.38 2.49 1.24
C ASN A 268 -19.49 3.39 2.11
N ALA A 269 -19.14 4.57 1.62
CA ALA A 269 -18.31 5.55 2.33
C ALA A 269 -18.85 6.00 3.71
N ASN A 270 -20.14 5.78 3.96
CA ASN A 270 -20.81 6.05 5.24
C ASN A 270 -20.95 4.81 6.15
N GLY A 271 -20.33 3.68 5.79
CA GLY A 271 -20.38 2.43 6.55
C GLY A 271 -21.62 1.55 6.29
N SER A 272 -22.56 1.96 5.44
CA SER A 272 -23.73 1.16 5.06
C SER A 272 -23.38 0.16 3.93
N ASP A 273 -24.33 -0.73 3.59
CA ASP A 273 -24.21 -1.72 2.52
C ASP A 273 -22.94 -2.57 2.63
N ILE A 274 -22.73 -3.18 3.80
CA ILE A 274 -21.59 -4.06 4.06
C ILE A 274 -21.75 -5.35 3.27
N ARG A 275 -20.73 -5.74 2.48
CA ARG A 275 -20.70 -6.90 1.60
C ARG A 275 -19.45 -7.73 1.83
N LEU A 276 -19.57 -9.05 1.77
CA LEU A 276 -18.44 -9.97 1.72
C LEU A 276 -18.00 -10.13 0.25
N ALA A 277 -17.02 -9.32 -0.16
CA ALA A 277 -16.55 -9.33 -1.55
C ALA A 277 -15.65 -10.53 -1.88
N LEU A 278 -14.87 -11.02 -0.90
CA LEU A 278 -14.08 -12.25 -1.06
C LEU A 278 -14.07 -13.03 0.25
N PRO A 279 -14.65 -14.25 0.29
CA PRO A 279 -14.65 -15.09 1.47
C PRO A 279 -13.29 -15.75 1.71
N ALA A 280 -13.04 -16.12 2.98
CA ALA A 280 -11.77 -16.69 3.41
C ALA A 280 -11.42 -18.00 2.69
N GLU A 281 -12.40 -18.80 2.33
CA GLU A 281 -12.22 -20.10 1.65
C GLU A 281 -11.64 -19.95 0.25
N VAL A 282 -11.96 -18.85 -0.44
CA VAL A 282 -11.39 -18.53 -1.76
C VAL A 282 -9.96 -18.06 -1.59
N TRP A 283 -9.73 -17.13 -0.65
CA TRP A 283 -8.38 -16.59 -0.42
C TRP A 283 -7.42 -17.67 0.13
N ALA A 284 -7.89 -18.62 0.91
CA ALA A 284 -7.08 -19.70 1.50
C ALA A 284 -6.45 -20.63 0.46
N LYS A 285 -6.97 -20.68 -0.77
CA LYS A 285 -6.37 -21.42 -1.89
C LYS A 285 -5.07 -20.78 -2.40
N GLY A 286 -4.75 -19.59 -1.92
CA GLY A 286 -3.62 -18.72 -2.29
C GLY A 286 -4.09 -17.40 -2.88
N GLY A 287 -3.46 -16.31 -2.45
CA GLY A 287 -3.79 -14.99 -2.95
C GLY A 287 -3.27 -13.85 -2.08
N HIS A 288 -3.21 -12.65 -2.66
CA HIS A 288 -2.79 -11.42 -2.00
C HIS A 288 -3.15 -10.18 -2.85
N HIS A 289 -3.02 -8.98 -2.26
CA HIS A 289 -3.06 -7.66 -2.88
C HIS A 289 -4.34 -7.34 -3.66
N PRO A 290 -5.51 -7.28 -2.99
CA PRO A 290 -6.70 -6.71 -3.60
C PRO A 290 -6.53 -5.20 -3.84
N ASN A 291 -6.99 -4.71 -5.00
CA ASN A 291 -7.05 -3.30 -5.34
C ASN A 291 -8.29 -2.98 -6.16
N TRP A 292 -8.80 -1.75 -6.06
CA TRP A 292 -9.91 -1.33 -6.88
C TRP A 292 -9.51 -1.22 -8.34
N CYS A 293 -10.40 -1.64 -9.23
CA CYS A 293 -10.33 -1.31 -10.65
C CYS A 293 -10.76 0.16 -10.88
N PRO A 294 -10.40 0.77 -12.02
CA PRO A 294 -10.73 2.17 -12.32
C PRO A 294 -12.22 2.49 -12.32
N ASP A 295 -13.08 1.52 -12.60
CA ASP A 295 -14.54 1.66 -12.55
C ASP A 295 -15.09 1.86 -11.12
N GLY A 296 -14.31 1.49 -10.09
CA GLY A 296 -14.71 1.57 -8.68
C GLY A 296 -15.79 0.58 -8.25
N GLU A 297 -16.17 -0.34 -9.13
CA GLU A 297 -17.14 -1.41 -8.90
C GLU A 297 -16.44 -2.78 -8.75
N HIS A 298 -15.34 -2.99 -9.48
CA HIS A 298 -14.59 -4.24 -9.48
C HIS A 298 -13.28 -4.11 -8.67
N ILE A 299 -12.80 -5.28 -8.21
CA ILE A 299 -11.56 -5.45 -7.47
C ILE A 299 -10.69 -6.42 -8.26
N ILE A 300 -9.45 -6.03 -8.56
CA ILE A 300 -8.40 -6.92 -9.04
C ILE A 300 -7.62 -7.49 -7.86
N GLN A 301 -7.30 -8.78 -7.91
CA GLN A 301 -6.51 -9.46 -6.88
C GLN A 301 -5.76 -10.66 -7.45
N ASN A 302 -4.59 -10.97 -6.92
CA ASN A 302 -3.95 -12.27 -7.16
C ASN A 302 -4.71 -13.37 -6.42
N LEU A 303 -5.25 -14.38 -7.13
CA LEU A 303 -5.94 -15.53 -6.55
C LEU A 303 -5.58 -16.82 -7.28
N ASN A 304 -5.47 -17.91 -6.53
CA ASN A 304 -5.33 -19.26 -7.08
C ASN A 304 -6.71 -19.86 -7.37
N LEU A 305 -7.31 -19.48 -8.52
CA LEU A 305 -8.66 -19.88 -8.89
C LEU A 305 -8.72 -21.35 -9.38
N PHE A 306 -7.66 -21.82 -10.02
CA PHE A 306 -7.64 -23.11 -10.75
C PHE A 306 -6.76 -24.17 -10.07
N GLY A 307 -6.13 -23.87 -8.94
CA GLY A 307 -5.18 -24.79 -8.28
C GLY A 307 -3.80 -24.86 -8.96
N THR A 308 -3.58 -24.10 -10.04
CA THR A 308 -2.35 -24.11 -10.87
C THR A 308 -1.48 -22.87 -10.68
N GLY A 309 -1.61 -22.20 -9.54
CA GLY A 309 -0.92 -20.94 -9.23
C GLY A 309 -1.82 -19.71 -9.39
N LEU A 310 -1.26 -18.57 -9.05
CA LEU A 310 -1.99 -17.31 -9.03
C LEU A 310 -2.38 -16.86 -10.43
N ARG A 311 -3.55 -16.21 -10.50
CA ARG A 311 -4.04 -15.44 -11.66
C ARG A 311 -4.44 -14.05 -11.20
N PHE A 312 -4.45 -13.08 -12.10
CA PHE A 312 -5.15 -11.81 -11.86
C PHE A 312 -6.64 -12.09 -11.93
N ALA A 313 -7.25 -12.17 -10.75
CA ALA A 313 -8.70 -12.32 -10.62
C ALA A 313 -9.37 -10.96 -10.57
N CYS A 314 -10.58 -10.90 -11.08
CA CYS A 314 -11.45 -9.74 -10.98
C CYS A 314 -12.80 -10.22 -10.42
N TYR A 315 -13.37 -9.43 -9.50
CA TYR A 315 -14.70 -9.67 -8.92
C TYR A 315 -15.33 -8.35 -8.51
N ARG A 316 -16.66 -8.34 -8.50
CA ARG A 316 -17.42 -7.15 -8.11
C ARG A 316 -17.37 -6.94 -6.58
N TYR A 317 -17.60 -5.71 -6.13
CA TYR A 317 -17.56 -5.33 -4.69
C TYR A 317 -18.49 -6.16 -3.79
N ASP A 318 -19.53 -6.79 -4.35
CA ASP A 318 -20.49 -7.65 -3.65
C ASP A 318 -20.15 -9.15 -3.69
N GLY A 319 -19.00 -9.50 -4.28
CA GLY A 319 -18.50 -10.86 -4.41
C GLY A 319 -18.99 -11.60 -5.66
N SER A 320 -19.84 -10.99 -6.47
CA SER A 320 -20.26 -11.54 -7.76
C SER A 320 -19.18 -11.42 -8.84
N GLU A 321 -19.38 -12.08 -9.96
CA GLU A 321 -18.55 -11.99 -11.18
C GLU A 321 -17.09 -12.42 -11.00
N LEU A 322 -16.79 -13.29 -10.04
CA LEU A 322 -15.43 -13.77 -9.83
C LEU A 322 -14.92 -14.54 -11.04
N ARG A 323 -13.86 -14.02 -11.68
CA ARG A 323 -13.21 -14.62 -12.85
C ARG A 323 -11.72 -14.28 -12.89
N ALA A 324 -10.95 -15.04 -13.66
CA ALA A 324 -9.61 -14.60 -14.08
C ALA A 324 -9.74 -13.57 -15.20
N LEU A 325 -8.89 -12.54 -15.21
CA LEU A 325 -8.81 -11.56 -16.29
C LEU A 325 -8.29 -12.22 -17.57
N HIS A 326 -7.30 -13.11 -17.44
CA HIS A 326 -6.83 -14.00 -18.52
C HIS A 326 -6.47 -15.37 -17.93
N PRO A 327 -6.90 -16.50 -18.52
CA PRO A 327 -6.74 -17.84 -17.94
C PRO A 327 -5.27 -18.29 -17.85
N ASP A 328 -4.44 -17.89 -18.81
CA ASP A 328 -3.06 -18.38 -18.93
C ASP A 328 -2.03 -17.42 -18.29
N VAL A 329 -2.38 -16.14 -18.11
CA VAL A 329 -1.47 -15.15 -17.51
C VAL A 329 -1.32 -15.41 -16.01
N ARG A 330 -0.08 -15.57 -15.56
CA ARG A 330 0.23 -15.76 -14.15
C ARG A 330 0.14 -14.44 -13.38
N GLY A 331 -0.64 -14.44 -12.29
CA GLY A 331 -0.67 -13.37 -11.32
C GLY A 331 0.58 -13.38 -10.42
N GLY A 332 0.85 -12.27 -9.75
CA GLY A 332 1.93 -12.06 -8.80
C GLY A 332 2.11 -10.58 -8.49
N GLY A 333 2.92 -10.27 -7.49
CA GLY A 333 3.24 -8.89 -7.11
C GLY A 333 2.03 -8.04 -6.66
N HIS A 334 2.04 -6.77 -7.04
CA HIS A 334 1.10 -5.73 -6.64
C HIS A 334 0.29 -5.21 -7.86
N PRO A 335 -0.77 -5.91 -8.29
CA PRO A 335 -1.45 -5.60 -9.53
C PRO A 335 -2.32 -4.34 -9.44
N THR A 336 -2.24 -3.51 -10.47
CA THR A 336 -3.16 -2.42 -10.75
C THR A 336 -3.65 -2.52 -12.19
N LEU A 337 -4.98 -2.44 -12.39
CA LEU A 337 -5.55 -2.32 -13.73
C LEU A 337 -5.45 -0.86 -14.18
N HIS A 338 -4.89 -0.64 -15.37
CA HIS A 338 -4.79 0.69 -15.95
C HIS A 338 -6.18 1.19 -16.39
N PRO A 339 -6.44 2.52 -16.44
CA PRO A 339 -7.72 3.08 -16.84
C PRO A 339 -8.20 2.73 -18.26
N ASP A 340 -7.34 2.19 -19.13
CA ASP A 340 -7.72 1.64 -20.42
C ASP A 340 -8.49 0.30 -20.34
N ASN A 341 -8.59 -0.29 -19.13
CA ASN A 341 -9.19 -1.59 -18.82
C ASN A 341 -8.57 -2.79 -19.56
N ARG A 342 -7.40 -2.62 -20.13
CA ARG A 342 -6.68 -3.62 -20.92
C ARG A 342 -5.36 -4.02 -20.29
N HIS A 343 -4.66 -3.11 -19.65
CA HIS A 343 -3.32 -3.40 -19.18
C HIS A 343 -3.27 -3.52 -17.65
N VAL A 344 -2.50 -4.48 -17.16
CA VAL A 344 -2.14 -4.64 -15.74
C VAL A 344 -0.68 -4.29 -15.56
N LEU A 345 -0.41 -3.34 -14.65
CA LEU A 345 0.91 -3.10 -14.10
C LEU A 345 1.07 -3.91 -12.82
N THR A 346 2.21 -4.60 -12.67
CA THR A 346 2.58 -5.29 -11.44
C THR A 346 4.09 -5.44 -11.31
N ASP A 347 4.56 -5.91 -10.18
CA ASP A 347 5.93 -6.32 -9.90
C ASP A 347 6.02 -7.82 -9.64
N ALA A 348 7.13 -8.26 -9.09
CA ALA A 348 7.31 -9.59 -8.53
C ALA A 348 8.15 -9.51 -7.25
N TYR A 349 8.02 -10.52 -6.40
CA TYR A 349 8.86 -10.70 -5.23
C TYR A 349 10.12 -11.49 -5.56
N VAL A 350 11.17 -11.27 -4.79
CA VAL A 350 12.29 -12.21 -4.69
C VAL A 350 11.73 -13.57 -4.24
N ARG A 351 12.09 -14.65 -4.96
CA ARG A 351 11.62 -16.04 -4.79
C ARG A 351 10.23 -16.33 -5.35
N GLU A 352 9.61 -15.42 -6.11
CA GLU A 352 8.46 -15.74 -6.94
C GLU A 352 8.88 -16.27 -8.32
N TYR A 353 7.91 -16.84 -9.06
CA TYR A 353 8.18 -17.47 -10.36
C TYR A 353 8.77 -16.49 -11.42
N ALA A 354 8.52 -15.19 -11.27
CA ALA A 354 8.99 -14.15 -12.20
C ALA A 354 10.34 -13.55 -11.79
N GLU A 355 10.96 -14.01 -10.69
CA GLU A 355 12.30 -13.61 -10.29
C GLU A 355 13.37 -14.22 -11.23
N TYR A 356 14.47 -13.49 -11.42
CA TYR A 356 15.58 -13.93 -12.30
C TYR A 356 16.62 -14.80 -11.60
N GLY A 357 16.49 -15.12 -10.32
CA GLY A 357 17.39 -15.96 -9.55
C GLY A 357 18.68 -15.29 -9.08
N ASP A 358 18.87 -14.02 -9.38
CA ASP A 358 20.05 -13.22 -9.01
C ASP A 358 19.72 -12.06 -8.04
N GLY A 359 18.50 -12.05 -7.50
CA GLY A 359 17.98 -11.00 -6.62
C GLY A 359 17.43 -9.80 -7.38
N THR A 360 17.23 -9.92 -8.69
CA THR A 360 16.50 -8.94 -9.49
C THR A 360 15.09 -9.41 -9.79
N THR A 361 14.14 -8.48 -9.86
CA THR A 361 12.74 -8.74 -10.19
C THR A 361 12.25 -7.80 -11.28
N PRO A 362 11.21 -8.18 -12.05
CA PRO A 362 10.63 -7.33 -13.08
C PRO A 362 9.59 -6.36 -12.53
N LEU A 363 9.44 -5.20 -13.17
CA LEU A 363 8.15 -4.54 -13.34
C LEU A 363 7.52 -5.07 -14.62
N ARG A 364 6.28 -5.52 -14.54
CA ARG A 364 5.57 -6.25 -15.59
C ARG A 364 4.41 -5.42 -16.12
N TRP A 365 4.32 -5.29 -17.43
CA TRP A 365 3.22 -4.68 -18.17
C TRP A 365 2.54 -5.75 -18.99
N ILE A 366 1.27 -5.99 -18.71
CA ILE A 366 0.57 -7.17 -19.20
C ILE A 366 -0.71 -6.75 -19.90
N ASP A 367 -0.84 -7.10 -21.17
CA ASP A 367 -2.06 -7.00 -21.95
C ASP A 367 -2.97 -8.19 -21.62
N ILE A 368 -4.08 -7.94 -20.94
CA ILE A 368 -5.02 -9.00 -20.53
C ILE A 368 -5.95 -9.49 -21.63
N GLU A 369 -5.97 -8.85 -22.81
CA GLU A 369 -6.78 -9.32 -23.94
C GLU A 369 -6.09 -10.44 -24.70
N ASN A 370 -4.78 -10.30 -24.94
CA ASN A 370 -3.99 -11.28 -25.71
C ASN A 370 -3.02 -12.10 -24.84
N GLY A 371 -2.83 -11.72 -23.57
CA GLY A 371 -1.92 -12.40 -22.64
C GLY A 371 -0.45 -12.05 -22.82
N GLU A 372 -0.12 -11.04 -23.63
CA GLU A 372 1.28 -10.62 -23.83
C GLU A 372 1.82 -9.87 -22.61
N GLU A 373 3.06 -10.15 -22.31
CA GLU A 373 3.76 -9.54 -21.17
C GLU A 373 5.06 -8.87 -21.61
N THR A 374 5.26 -7.63 -21.17
CA THR A 374 6.50 -6.88 -21.36
C THR A 374 7.15 -6.64 -20.00
N THR A 375 8.43 -7.01 -19.84
CA THR A 375 9.25 -6.56 -18.72
C THR A 375 9.66 -5.10 -18.98
N LEU A 376 9.03 -4.17 -18.22
CA LEU A 376 9.36 -2.74 -18.33
C LEU A 376 10.75 -2.43 -17.78
N VAL A 377 11.04 -2.99 -16.61
CA VAL A 377 12.27 -2.79 -15.85
C VAL A 377 12.64 -4.09 -15.17
N ARG A 378 13.91 -4.49 -15.28
CA ARG A 378 14.52 -5.49 -14.41
C ARG A 378 15.43 -4.77 -13.44
N ILE A 379 15.25 -4.96 -12.13
CA ILE A 379 15.99 -4.24 -11.12
C ILE A 379 16.21 -5.07 -9.86
N ARG A 380 17.28 -4.80 -9.14
CA ARG A 380 17.57 -5.51 -7.88
C ARG A 380 16.61 -5.08 -6.77
N THR A 381 16.00 -6.07 -6.10
CA THR A 381 15.14 -5.90 -4.94
C THR A 381 15.56 -6.77 -3.75
N ALA A 382 16.58 -7.61 -3.91
CA ALA A 382 17.15 -8.38 -2.81
C ALA A 382 17.91 -7.45 -1.85
N PRO A 383 17.44 -7.28 -0.58
CA PRO A 383 18.09 -6.40 0.40
C PRO A 383 19.40 -7.00 0.93
N ILE A 384 20.18 -6.20 1.66
CA ILE A 384 21.39 -6.67 2.34
C ILE A 384 21.12 -7.42 3.66
N TYR A 385 19.94 -7.31 4.22
CA TYR A 385 19.59 -7.94 5.48
C TYR A 385 19.51 -9.47 5.33
N GLU A 386 20.30 -10.20 6.14
CA GLU A 386 20.41 -11.67 6.08
C GLU A 386 19.48 -12.41 7.05
N GLY A 387 18.62 -11.70 7.79
CA GLY A 387 17.69 -12.29 8.74
C GLY A 387 16.36 -12.71 8.13
N SER A 388 15.30 -12.62 8.92
CA SER A 388 13.95 -12.85 8.42
C SER A 388 13.56 -11.77 7.41
N MET A 389 13.36 -12.19 6.17
CA MET A 389 13.07 -11.30 5.02
C MET A 389 11.69 -10.65 5.09
N ASP A 390 10.77 -11.18 5.89
CA ASP A 390 9.36 -10.76 5.87
C ASP A 390 9.14 -9.30 6.27
N CYS A 391 10.00 -8.77 7.15
CA CYS A 391 9.89 -7.38 7.62
C CYS A 391 10.72 -6.40 6.81
N LEU A 392 11.89 -6.83 6.29
CA LEU A 392 12.88 -5.97 5.65
C LEU A 392 13.05 -6.25 4.15
N ARG A 393 12.19 -7.07 3.56
CA ARG A 393 12.16 -7.23 2.10
C ARG A 393 11.91 -5.88 1.42
N VAL A 394 12.38 -5.76 0.21
CA VAL A 394 12.11 -4.59 -0.63
C VAL A 394 11.10 -4.98 -1.69
N ASP A 395 9.88 -4.53 -1.51
CA ASP A 395 8.82 -4.70 -2.50
C ASP A 395 8.80 -3.45 -3.41
N PRO A 396 8.80 -3.60 -4.73
CA PRO A 396 8.76 -2.46 -5.64
C PRO A 396 7.53 -1.56 -5.47
N HIS A 397 6.35 -2.13 -5.18
CA HIS A 397 5.11 -1.38 -5.00
C HIS A 397 4.85 -0.37 -6.13
N PRO A 398 4.79 -0.76 -7.42
CA PRO A 398 4.68 0.17 -8.52
C PRO A 398 3.40 1.01 -8.43
N ALA A 399 3.56 2.30 -8.16
CA ALA A 399 2.48 3.24 -7.95
C ALA A 399 2.40 4.26 -9.08
N TRP A 400 1.22 4.42 -9.66
CA TRP A 400 0.97 5.40 -10.71
C TRP A 400 1.03 6.84 -10.21
N ASP A 401 1.47 7.74 -11.07
CA ASP A 401 1.16 9.15 -10.93
C ASP A 401 -0.34 9.39 -11.18
N ARG A 402 -0.82 10.60 -10.87
CA ARG A 402 -2.25 10.93 -11.01
C ARG A 402 -2.74 10.99 -12.47
N LEU A 403 -1.84 10.94 -13.44
CA LEU A 403 -2.15 10.93 -14.87
C LEU A 403 -2.04 9.53 -15.48
N HIS A 404 -1.67 8.51 -14.71
CA HIS A 404 -1.41 7.14 -15.14
C HIS A 404 -0.40 7.05 -16.30
N ARG A 405 0.64 7.89 -16.26
CA ARG A 405 1.72 7.91 -17.27
C ARG A 405 3.06 7.54 -16.72
N ARG A 406 3.29 7.76 -15.43
CA ARG A 406 4.53 7.49 -14.75
C ARG A 406 4.29 6.56 -13.58
N VAL A 407 5.29 5.76 -13.29
CA VAL A 407 5.26 4.78 -12.20
C VAL A 407 6.43 5.04 -11.28
N VAL A 408 6.14 5.24 -10.00
CA VAL A 408 7.16 5.31 -8.94
C VAL A 408 7.26 3.96 -8.28
N PHE A 409 8.47 3.48 -8.02
CA PHE A 409 8.69 2.17 -7.42
C PHE A 409 9.96 2.12 -6.56
N ASN A 410 9.98 1.21 -5.58
CA ASN A 410 11.12 0.97 -4.70
C ASN A 410 12.06 -0.08 -5.31
N ALA A 411 13.36 0.08 -5.11
CA ALA A 411 14.35 -0.94 -5.41
C ALA A 411 15.59 -0.77 -4.52
N CYS A 412 16.57 -1.69 -4.63
CA CYS A 412 17.82 -1.60 -3.88
C CYS A 412 19.06 -1.96 -4.72
N PRO A 413 19.29 -1.30 -5.88
CA PRO A 413 20.56 -1.43 -6.58
C PRO A 413 21.68 -0.98 -5.65
N GLY A 414 22.84 -1.61 -5.69
CA GLY A 414 23.91 -1.32 -4.73
C GLY A 414 23.57 -1.67 -3.28
N ARG A 415 22.49 -2.43 -3.04
CA ARG A 415 22.01 -2.91 -1.74
C ARG A 415 21.47 -1.85 -0.78
N LEU A 416 21.19 -0.64 -1.25
CA LEU A 416 20.53 0.43 -0.50
C LEU A 416 19.15 0.72 -1.12
N ARG A 417 18.14 0.93 -0.29
CA ARG A 417 16.79 1.32 -0.76
C ARG A 417 16.86 2.67 -1.45
N ARG A 418 16.40 2.68 -2.68
CA ARG A 418 16.26 3.86 -3.53
C ARG A 418 14.87 3.85 -4.18
N VAL A 419 14.42 5.01 -4.60
CA VAL A 419 13.14 5.16 -5.29
C VAL A 419 13.38 5.58 -6.73
N PHE A 420 12.67 4.95 -7.65
CA PHE A 420 12.78 5.11 -9.08
C PHE A 420 11.48 5.61 -9.69
N LEU A 421 11.58 6.25 -10.83
CA LEU A 421 10.45 6.67 -11.65
C LEU A 421 10.65 6.13 -13.08
N ALA A 422 9.63 5.44 -13.59
CA ALA A 422 9.55 4.99 -14.99
C ALA A 422 8.51 5.81 -15.74
N ASP A 423 8.80 6.19 -16.99
CA ASP A 423 7.87 6.91 -17.87
C ASP A 423 7.32 5.96 -18.93
N LEU A 424 6.02 5.70 -18.85
CA LEU A 424 5.29 4.80 -19.74
C LEU A 424 4.51 5.56 -20.83
N SER A 425 4.66 6.89 -20.94
CA SER A 425 3.86 7.74 -21.83
C SER A 425 3.84 7.31 -23.30
N HIS A 426 4.87 6.58 -23.75
CA HIS A 426 4.96 6.10 -25.14
C HIS A 426 4.30 4.73 -25.37
N LEU A 427 3.85 4.06 -24.30
CA LEU A 427 3.12 2.78 -24.37
C LEU A 427 1.59 2.97 -24.29
N LEU A 428 1.14 4.19 -24.00
CA LEU A 428 -0.26 4.54 -23.72
C LEU A 428 -0.93 5.28 -24.91
#